data_04284daa7edf2be6e66125e0108dcd13
#
_entry.id   04284daa7edf2be6e66125e0108dcd13
#
_cell.length_a   1.000
_cell.length_b   1.000
_cell.length_c   1.000
_cell.angle_alpha   90.00
_cell.angle_beta   90.00
_cell.angle_gamma   90.00
#
_symmetry.space_group_name_H-M   'P 1'
#
loop_
_entity.id
_entity.type
_entity.pdbx_description
1 polymer ?
#
loop_
_entity_poly.entity_id
_entity_poly.type
_entity_poly.pdbx_seq_one_letter_code
_entity_poly.pdbx_strand_id
1 'polypeptide(L)'
;EDIAGEPLLGIYTISKSVLTADATSQNGLVSIPAGTNVTAAIVTAFLSEIECNSSANKAIEISENNKINFVCRLENKSQDQGSWAINEARTEFTLTLLIQGNLVPLKLVNLVESSTKIAGNVASIPVPPTLLASVNSQFSGVTDEAVLISIDIELERLN
;
A
#
# COMPACT_ATOMS: atom_id res chain seq x y z
N GLU A 1 22.05 18.76 8.64
CA GLU A 1 20.98 18.45 9.54
C GLU A 1 19.71 18.00 8.83
N ASP A 2 19.14 16.93 9.30
CA ASP A 2 17.99 16.31 8.67
C ASP A 2 16.69 16.86 9.19
N ILE A 3 15.80 17.14 8.26
CA ILE A 3 14.44 17.51 8.59
C ILE A 3 13.59 16.26 8.43
N ALA A 4 12.74 15.98 9.41
CA ALA A 4 11.85 14.81 9.35
C ALA A 4 11.07 14.86 8.04
N GLY A 5 11.08 13.76 7.32
CA GLY A 5 10.38 13.63 6.07
C GLY A 5 11.18 13.99 4.83
N GLU A 6 12.28 14.71 4.99
CA GLU A 6 13.03 15.20 3.83
C GLU A 6 13.50 14.10 2.89
N PRO A 7 14.13 13.02 3.37
CA PRO A 7 14.53 11.95 2.46
C PRO A 7 13.34 11.14 1.94
N LEU A 8 12.16 11.30 2.52
CA LEU A 8 10.98 10.56 2.13
C LEU A 8 10.17 11.25 1.03
N LEU A 9 10.38 12.54 0.83
CA LEU A 9 9.55 13.28 -0.12
C LEU A 9 9.85 12.83 -1.56
N GLY A 10 8.82 12.58 -2.32
CA GLY A 10 8.99 12.17 -3.71
C GLY A 10 7.82 11.37 -4.22
N ILE A 11 7.96 10.85 -5.43
CA ILE A 11 6.95 10.06 -6.10
C ILE A 11 7.41 8.60 -6.11
N TYR A 12 6.52 7.71 -5.69
CA TYR A 12 6.83 6.29 -5.49
C TYR A 12 5.82 5.41 -6.19
N THR A 13 6.28 4.25 -6.62
CA THR A 13 5.38 3.16 -7.02
C THR A 13 5.48 2.04 -6.01
N ILE A 14 4.42 1.26 -5.88
CA ILE A 14 4.46 0.04 -5.05
C ILE A 14 5.13 -1.02 -5.90
N SER A 15 6.40 -1.29 -5.61
CA SER A 15 7.20 -2.19 -6.44
C SER A 15 7.09 -3.64 -6.02
N LYS A 16 6.69 -3.88 -4.77
CA LYS A 16 6.65 -5.25 -4.26
C LYS A 16 5.72 -5.33 -3.05
N SER A 17 4.90 -6.37 -3.02
CA SER A 17 4.10 -6.71 -1.85
C SER A 17 4.00 -8.22 -1.77
N VAL A 18 4.50 -8.79 -0.68
CA VAL A 18 4.58 -10.24 -0.49
C VAL A 18 3.96 -10.58 0.86
N LEU A 19 3.08 -11.57 0.87
CA LEU A 19 2.44 -12.00 2.12
C LEU A 19 3.49 -12.52 3.09
N THR A 20 3.41 -12.09 4.35
CA THR A 20 4.28 -12.58 5.42
C THR A 20 3.58 -13.66 6.24
N ALA A 21 2.27 -13.82 6.05
CA ALA A 21 1.48 -14.85 6.72
C ALA A 21 0.41 -15.30 5.74
N ASP A 22 -0.14 -16.49 5.95
CA ASP A 22 -1.23 -16.99 5.12
C ASP A 22 -2.42 -16.04 5.20
N ALA A 23 -3.02 -15.72 4.08
CA ALA A 23 -4.27 -14.96 4.02
C ALA A 23 -5.41 -15.96 3.92
N THR A 24 -6.22 -16.04 4.97
CA THR A 24 -7.20 -17.12 5.11
C THR A 24 -8.59 -16.56 5.38
N SER A 25 -9.60 -17.13 4.74
CA SER A 25 -10.99 -16.79 5.01
C SER A 25 -11.36 -17.19 6.44
N GLN A 26 -12.43 -16.58 6.99
CA GLN A 26 -12.84 -16.84 8.37
C GLN A 26 -13.12 -18.30 8.64
N ASN A 27 -13.70 -19.00 7.67
CA ASN A 27 -14.02 -20.42 7.84
C ASN A 27 -12.81 -21.33 7.60
N GLY A 28 -11.66 -20.76 7.21
CA GLY A 28 -10.43 -21.50 7.01
C GLY A 28 -10.36 -22.32 5.73
N LEU A 29 -11.37 -22.24 4.88
CA LEU A 29 -11.45 -23.11 3.69
C LEU A 29 -10.71 -22.54 2.49
N VAL A 30 -10.51 -21.23 2.44
CA VAL A 30 -9.81 -20.59 1.32
C VAL A 30 -8.62 -19.82 1.86
N SER A 31 -7.47 -20.04 1.25
CA SER A 31 -6.22 -19.48 1.79
C SER A 31 -5.24 -19.19 0.66
N ILE A 32 -4.40 -18.18 0.89
CA ILE A 32 -3.25 -17.88 0.04
C ILE A 32 -2.02 -17.99 0.94
N PRO A 33 -1.03 -18.81 0.57
CA PRO A 33 0.10 -19.04 1.47
C PRO A 33 1.02 -17.85 1.60
N ALA A 34 1.68 -17.76 2.75
CA ALA A 34 2.75 -16.79 2.96
C ALA A 34 3.79 -16.94 1.86
N GLY A 35 4.43 -15.84 1.49
CA GLY A 35 5.41 -15.83 0.42
C GLY A 35 4.82 -15.54 -0.95
N THR A 36 3.51 -15.49 -1.07
CA THR A 36 2.85 -15.19 -2.35
C THR A 36 2.97 -13.70 -2.66
N ASN A 37 3.32 -13.40 -3.91
CA ASN A 37 3.39 -12.02 -4.39
C ASN A 37 1.98 -11.52 -4.66
N VAL A 38 1.59 -10.44 -3.99
CA VAL A 38 0.26 -9.86 -4.13
C VAL A 38 0.33 -8.41 -4.61
N THR A 39 1.43 -8.02 -5.24
CA THR A 39 1.65 -6.63 -5.64
C THR A 39 0.52 -6.08 -6.50
N ALA A 40 0.08 -6.83 -7.50
CA ALA A 40 -0.99 -6.35 -8.40
C ALA A 40 -2.29 -6.11 -7.63
N ALA A 41 -2.62 -6.98 -6.69
CA ALA A 41 -3.84 -6.82 -5.88
C ALA A 41 -3.73 -5.59 -4.98
N ILE A 42 -2.58 -5.36 -4.39
CA ILE A 42 -2.36 -4.20 -3.52
C ILE A 42 -2.42 -2.90 -4.31
N VAL A 43 -1.79 -2.86 -5.48
CA VAL A 43 -1.85 -1.68 -6.34
C VAL A 43 -3.30 -1.38 -6.73
N THR A 44 -4.04 -2.40 -7.12
CA THR A 44 -5.45 -2.23 -7.47
C THR A 44 -6.25 -1.70 -6.29
N ALA A 45 -6.00 -2.26 -5.09
CA ALA A 45 -6.75 -1.84 -3.90
C ALA A 45 -6.49 -0.38 -3.53
N PHE A 46 -5.21 -0.01 -3.48
CA PHE A 46 -4.84 1.28 -2.89
C PHE A 46 -4.88 2.42 -3.89
N LEU A 47 -4.64 2.14 -5.16
CA LEU A 47 -4.59 3.19 -6.17
C LEU A 47 -5.85 3.26 -7.02
N SER A 48 -6.93 2.58 -6.60
CA SER A 48 -8.19 2.60 -7.34
C SER A 48 -8.88 3.96 -7.28
N GLU A 49 -8.50 4.80 -6.31
CA GLU A 49 -9.17 6.09 -6.11
C GLU A 49 -8.81 7.12 -7.16
N ILE A 50 -7.76 6.91 -7.93
CA ILE A 50 -7.38 7.82 -9.00
C ILE A 50 -7.49 7.11 -10.34
N GLU A 51 -7.98 7.84 -11.35
CA GLU A 51 -8.09 7.32 -12.70
C GLU A 51 -7.02 7.94 -13.58
N CYS A 52 -6.23 7.11 -14.19
CA CYS A 52 -5.19 7.52 -15.12
C CYS A 52 -5.41 6.84 -16.46
N ASN A 53 -4.87 7.43 -17.54
CA ASN A 53 -4.99 6.84 -18.87
C ASN A 53 -4.41 5.42 -18.92
N SER A 54 -3.45 5.14 -18.06
CA SER A 54 -2.88 3.81 -17.92
C SER A 54 -2.65 3.55 -16.43
N SER A 55 -2.98 2.35 -15.98
CA SER A 55 -2.73 1.98 -14.58
C SER A 55 -1.24 2.02 -14.25
N ALA A 56 -0.38 1.88 -15.25
CA ALA A 56 1.06 1.96 -15.04
C ALA A 56 1.51 3.37 -14.66
N ASN A 57 0.67 4.38 -14.88
CA ASN A 57 1.00 5.76 -14.54
C ASN A 57 0.65 6.13 -13.10
N LYS A 58 -0.09 5.27 -12.41
CA LYS A 58 -0.52 5.56 -11.03
C LYS A 58 0.67 5.50 -10.09
N ALA A 59 0.74 6.47 -9.20
CA ALA A 59 1.84 6.54 -8.24
C ALA A 59 1.38 7.26 -6.98
N ILE A 60 2.19 7.17 -5.94
CA ILE A 60 1.94 7.81 -4.65
C ILE A 60 2.97 8.92 -4.49
N GLU A 61 2.49 10.12 -4.21
CA GLU A 61 3.38 11.23 -3.89
C GLU A 61 3.38 11.46 -2.39
N ILE A 62 4.56 11.36 -1.78
CA ILE A 62 4.77 11.74 -0.38
C ILE A 62 5.24 13.18 -0.41
N SER A 63 4.41 14.09 0.04
CA SER A 63 4.68 15.51 -0.13
C SER A 63 4.78 16.23 1.21
N GLU A 64 5.19 17.49 1.15
CA GLU A 64 5.35 18.34 2.32
C GLU A 64 4.03 18.46 3.09
N ASN A 65 4.13 18.91 4.33
CA ASN A 65 3.00 19.11 5.22
C ASN A 65 2.28 17.80 5.54
N ASN A 66 3.03 16.70 5.51
CA ASN A 66 2.52 15.37 5.86
C ASN A 66 1.37 14.91 4.95
N LYS A 67 1.39 15.32 3.70
CA LYS A 67 0.33 14.98 2.74
C LYS A 67 0.72 13.80 1.87
N ILE A 68 -0.28 13.00 1.52
CA ILE A 68 -0.16 11.95 0.51
C ILE A 68 -1.09 12.31 -0.64
N ASN A 69 -0.55 12.32 -1.85
CA ASN A 69 -1.35 12.47 -3.05
C ASN A 69 -1.22 11.24 -3.91
N PHE A 70 -2.30 10.88 -4.60
CA PHE A 70 -2.19 9.92 -5.69
C PHE A 70 -2.02 10.73 -6.97
N VAL A 71 -1.14 10.29 -7.84
CA VAL A 71 -0.80 11.05 -9.04
C VAL A 71 -0.83 10.15 -10.27
N CYS A 72 -1.10 10.78 -11.42
CA CYS A 72 -0.92 10.16 -12.72
C CYS A 72 0.35 10.75 -13.32
N ARG A 73 1.40 9.95 -13.40
CA ARG A 73 2.74 10.45 -13.72
C ARG A 73 2.87 11.16 -15.06
N LEU A 74 2.09 10.75 -16.04
CA LEU A 74 2.22 11.29 -17.40
C LEU A 74 1.06 12.21 -17.79
N GLU A 75 0.23 12.62 -16.84
CA GLU A 75 -0.99 13.36 -17.14
C GLU A 75 -1.16 14.64 -16.33
N ASN A 76 -0.17 15.02 -15.56
CA ASN A 76 -0.26 16.21 -14.70
C ASN A 76 -1.54 16.22 -13.87
N LYS A 77 -1.84 15.10 -13.25
CA LYS A 77 -3.05 14.91 -12.46
C LYS A 77 -2.67 14.44 -11.05
N SER A 78 -3.27 15.04 -10.06
CA SER A 78 -2.96 14.70 -8.67
C SER A 78 -4.22 14.84 -7.81
N GLN A 79 -4.31 14.03 -6.77
CA GLN A 79 -5.49 13.96 -5.92
C GLN A 79 -5.04 13.79 -4.47
N ASP A 80 -5.53 14.66 -3.58
CA ASP A 80 -5.23 14.56 -2.15
C ASP A 80 -5.88 13.28 -1.62
N GLN A 81 -5.07 12.36 -1.10
CA GLN A 81 -5.57 11.05 -0.72
C GLN A 81 -5.24 10.66 0.70
N GLY A 82 -4.57 11.50 1.47
CA GLY A 82 -4.29 11.15 2.85
C GLY A 82 -3.12 11.88 3.45
N SER A 83 -2.52 11.24 4.44
CA SER A 83 -1.44 11.86 5.20
C SER A 83 -0.40 10.81 5.58
N TRP A 84 0.78 11.28 5.98
CA TRP A 84 1.83 10.39 6.43
C TRP A 84 2.45 10.93 7.70
N ALA A 85 3.08 10.03 8.45
CA ALA A 85 3.83 10.38 9.66
C ALA A 85 4.98 9.40 9.80
N ILE A 86 6.06 9.87 10.41
CA ILE A 86 7.20 9.01 10.72
C ILE A 86 7.61 9.29 12.17
N ASN A 87 7.98 8.24 12.90
CA ASN A 87 8.39 8.43 14.29
C ASN A 87 9.81 8.98 14.35
N GLU A 88 10.18 9.48 15.52
CA GLU A 88 11.49 10.12 15.73
C GLU A 88 12.65 9.19 15.42
N ALA A 89 12.51 7.94 15.80
CA ALA A 89 13.57 6.95 15.59
C ALA A 89 13.65 6.48 14.14
N ARG A 90 12.68 6.87 13.31
CA ARG A 90 12.59 6.49 11.89
C ARG A 90 12.54 4.98 11.70
N THR A 91 11.78 4.32 12.57
CA THR A 91 11.56 2.88 12.51
C THR A 91 10.14 2.54 12.12
N GLU A 92 9.23 3.52 12.17
CA GLU A 92 7.82 3.32 11.83
C GLU A 92 7.34 4.46 10.96
N PHE A 93 6.71 4.12 9.85
CA PHE A 93 6.18 5.08 8.89
C PHE A 93 4.72 4.74 8.63
N THR A 94 3.83 5.67 8.91
CA THR A 94 2.39 5.43 8.76
C THR A 94 1.85 6.22 7.58
N LEU A 95 1.19 5.51 6.67
CA LEU A 95 0.42 6.10 5.58
C LEU A 95 -1.05 5.94 5.96
N THR A 96 -1.77 7.04 6.07
CA THR A 96 -3.21 6.98 6.31
C THR A 96 -3.89 7.39 5.02
N LEU A 97 -4.50 6.43 4.34
CA LEU A 97 -5.07 6.61 3.02
C LEU A 97 -6.59 6.61 3.08
N LEU A 98 -7.20 7.48 2.29
CA LEU A 98 -8.64 7.50 2.14
C LEU A 98 -9.01 6.56 0.99
N ILE A 99 -9.63 5.42 1.32
CA ILE A 99 -9.97 4.40 0.34
C ILE A 99 -11.46 4.10 0.49
N GLN A 100 -12.22 4.36 -0.57
CA GLN A 100 -13.66 4.13 -0.62
C GLN A 100 -14.38 4.78 0.57
N GLY A 101 -13.97 6.01 0.89
CA GLY A 101 -14.59 6.78 1.96
C GLY A 101 -14.12 6.45 3.36
N ASN A 102 -13.19 5.50 3.50
CA ASN A 102 -12.68 5.08 4.81
C ASN A 102 -11.20 5.41 4.94
N LEU A 103 -10.79 5.86 6.11
CA LEU A 103 -9.38 6.08 6.40
C LEU A 103 -8.74 4.75 6.76
N VAL A 104 -7.72 4.35 6.01
CA VAL A 104 -7.02 3.08 6.22
C VAL A 104 -5.57 3.40 6.61
N PRO A 105 -5.20 3.17 7.87
CA PRO A 105 -3.81 3.38 8.27
C PRO A 105 -2.95 2.16 7.90
N LEU A 106 -1.82 2.44 7.28
CA LEU A 106 -0.84 1.41 6.94
C LEU A 106 0.44 1.74 7.68
N LYS A 107 0.68 1.03 8.75
CA LYS A 107 1.85 1.29 9.58
C LYS A 107 2.98 0.35 9.19
N LEU A 108 3.99 0.90 8.53
CA LEU A 108 5.18 0.15 8.15
C LEU A 108 6.12 0.13 9.35
N VAL A 109 6.42 -1.07 9.85
CA VAL A 109 7.39 -1.25 10.93
C VAL A 109 8.64 -1.89 10.37
N ASN A 110 9.70 -1.91 11.15
CA ASN A 110 11.02 -2.36 10.69
C ASN A 110 11.43 -1.61 9.42
N LEU A 111 11.24 -0.31 9.49
CA LEU A 111 11.38 0.57 8.32
C LEU A 111 12.81 0.60 7.80
N VAL A 112 12.95 0.47 6.50
CA VAL A 112 14.21 0.63 5.79
C VAL A 112 14.01 1.74 4.76
N GLU A 113 14.80 2.80 4.86
CA GLU A 113 14.75 3.91 3.91
C GLU A 113 16.10 4.07 3.23
N SER A 114 16.04 4.41 1.97
CA SER A 114 17.24 4.77 1.22
C SER A 114 16.85 5.87 0.25
N SER A 115 17.81 6.32 -0.55
CA SER A 115 17.52 7.35 -1.54
C SER A 115 16.58 6.87 -2.63
N THR A 116 16.37 5.55 -2.74
CA THR A 116 15.57 4.97 -3.82
C THR A 116 14.36 4.19 -3.35
N LYS A 117 14.27 3.83 -2.05
CA LYS A 117 13.23 2.93 -1.58
C LYS A 117 12.78 3.22 -0.16
N ILE A 118 11.53 2.89 0.11
CA ILE A 118 10.98 2.80 1.46
C ILE A 118 10.40 1.41 1.57
N ALA A 119 10.79 0.66 2.58
CA ALA A 119 10.30 -0.71 2.75
C ALA A 119 9.97 -0.97 4.22
N GLY A 120 9.06 -1.88 4.46
CA GLY A 120 8.68 -2.25 5.81
C GLY A 120 7.65 -3.36 5.82
N ASN A 121 7.23 -3.74 7.03
CA ASN A 121 6.21 -4.77 7.22
C ASN A 121 4.92 -4.09 7.66
N VAL A 122 3.80 -4.52 7.10
CA VAL A 122 2.48 -4.03 7.52
C VAL A 122 1.63 -5.22 7.90
N ALA A 123 1.05 -5.18 9.09
CA ALA A 123 0.24 -6.29 9.60
C ALA A 123 -1.24 -5.97 9.57
N SER A 124 -2.03 -7.00 9.35
CA SER A 124 -3.50 -6.98 9.55
C SER A 124 -4.21 -5.90 8.73
N ILE A 125 -3.90 -5.84 7.45
CA ILE A 125 -4.58 -4.93 6.54
C ILE A 125 -5.91 -5.58 6.13
N PRO A 126 -7.07 -4.93 6.36
CA PRO A 126 -8.34 -5.48 5.90
C PRO A 126 -8.52 -5.22 4.41
N VAL A 127 -8.75 -6.27 3.64
CA VAL A 127 -9.01 -6.15 2.21
C VAL A 127 -10.27 -6.93 1.85
N PRO A 128 -11.03 -6.49 0.85
CA PRO A 128 -12.20 -7.25 0.41
C PRO A 128 -11.77 -8.59 -0.18
N PRO A 129 -12.53 -9.68 0.08
CA PRO A 129 -12.18 -10.98 -0.52
C PRO A 129 -12.12 -10.95 -2.03
N THR A 130 -12.95 -10.14 -2.68
CA THR A 130 -12.97 -10.04 -4.14
C THR A 130 -11.63 -9.58 -4.69
N LEU A 131 -10.89 -8.81 -3.92
CA LEU A 131 -9.58 -8.35 -4.34
C LEU A 131 -8.59 -9.51 -4.39
N LEU A 132 -8.71 -10.46 -3.46
CA LEU A 132 -7.83 -11.61 -3.40
C LEU A 132 -8.19 -12.65 -4.45
N ALA A 133 -9.35 -12.54 -5.08
CA ALA A 133 -9.76 -13.46 -6.13
C ALA A 133 -8.83 -13.42 -7.34
N SER A 134 -8.12 -12.32 -7.53
CA SER A 134 -7.12 -12.25 -8.60
C SER A 134 -5.90 -13.11 -8.32
N VAL A 135 -5.67 -13.48 -7.05
CA VAL A 135 -4.55 -14.32 -6.65
C VAL A 135 -5.01 -15.75 -6.47
N ASN A 136 -6.18 -15.95 -5.88
CA ASN A 136 -6.81 -17.26 -5.71
C ASN A 136 -8.29 -17.10 -6.00
N SER A 137 -8.74 -17.63 -7.13
CA SER A 137 -10.10 -17.43 -7.62
C SER A 137 -11.17 -17.95 -6.64
N GLN A 138 -10.82 -18.84 -5.72
CA GLN A 138 -11.78 -19.33 -4.73
C GLN A 138 -12.27 -18.24 -3.80
N PHE A 139 -11.51 -17.15 -3.67
CA PHE A 139 -11.96 -16.01 -2.87
C PHE A 139 -13.18 -15.31 -3.45
N SER A 140 -13.51 -15.55 -4.71
CA SER A 140 -14.73 -14.97 -5.31
C SER A 140 -15.99 -15.46 -4.62
N GLY A 141 -15.93 -16.62 -3.97
CA GLY A 141 -17.08 -17.17 -3.24
C GLY A 141 -17.04 -16.90 -1.74
N VAL A 142 -16.05 -16.17 -1.25
CA VAL A 142 -15.93 -15.86 0.18
C VAL A 142 -16.84 -14.69 0.50
N THR A 143 -17.64 -14.84 1.55
CA THR A 143 -18.62 -13.82 1.94
C THR A 143 -18.16 -12.98 3.13
N ASP A 144 -16.93 -13.18 3.60
CA ASP A 144 -16.37 -12.35 4.67
C ASP A 144 -16.41 -10.88 4.28
N GLU A 145 -16.62 -10.02 5.26
CA GLU A 145 -16.60 -8.58 5.03
C GLU A 145 -15.20 -8.13 4.63
N ALA A 146 -14.18 -8.69 5.27
CA ALA A 146 -12.79 -8.39 4.97
C ALA A 146 -11.93 -9.57 5.36
N VAL A 147 -10.80 -9.70 4.66
CA VAL A 147 -9.76 -10.68 5.01
C VAL A 147 -8.54 -9.87 5.45
N LEU A 148 -7.97 -10.23 6.59
CA LEU A 148 -6.79 -9.55 7.10
C LEU A 148 -5.55 -10.12 6.45
N ILE A 149 -4.72 -9.26 5.89
CA ILE A 149 -3.46 -9.70 5.28
C ILE A 149 -2.30 -8.96 5.95
N SER A 150 -1.15 -9.61 5.98
CA SER A 150 0.09 -9.03 6.45
C SER A 150 1.11 -9.15 5.35
N ILE A 151 1.84 -8.08 5.06
CA ILE A 151 2.73 -8.03 3.91
C ILE A 151 4.06 -7.37 4.24
N ASP A 152 5.08 -7.73 3.48
CA ASP A 152 6.25 -6.90 3.28
C ASP A 152 5.95 -6.02 2.07
N ILE A 153 6.11 -4.71 2.23
CA ILE A 153 5.83 -3.77 1.14
C ILE A 153 7.08 -2.96 0.82
N GLU A 154 7.27 -2.70 -0.45
CA GLU A 154 8.38 -1.89 -0.93
C GLU A 154 7.85 -0.82 -1.87
N LEU A 155 8.21 0.42 -1.56
CA LEU A 155 7.89 1.58 -2.40
C LEU A 155 9.18 2.03 -3.06
N GLU A 156 9.18 2.10 -4.38
CA GLU A 156 10.37 2.51 -5.13
C GLU A 156 10.19 3.92 -5.65
N ARG A 157 11.20 4.75 -5.41
CA ARG A 157 11.18 6.14 -5.84
C ARG A 157 11.37 6.23 -7.35
N LEU A 158 10.57 7.08 -7.98
CA LEU A 158 10.55 7.21 -9.42
C LEU A 158 11.32 8.41 -9.94
N ASN A 159 11.75 9.32 -9.06
CA ASN A 159 12.46 10.52 -9.52
C ASN A 159 13.76 10.79 -8.77
#